data_6dca7ea930fe56d4b85cd81247d1578d
#
_entry.id   6dca7ea930fe56d4b85cd81247d1578d
#
_cell.length_a   1.000
_cell.length_b   1.000
_cell.length_c   1.000
_cell.angle_alpha   90.00
_cell.angle_beta   90.00
_cell.angle_gamma   90.00
#
_symmetry.space_group_name_H-M   'P 1'
#
loop_
_entity.id
_entity.type
_entity.pdbx_description
1 polymer ?
#
loop_
_entity_poly.entity_id
_entity_poly.type
_entity_poly.pdbx_seq_one_letter_code
_entity_poly.pdbx_strand_id
1 'polypeptide(L)'
;TTLAAWCAALPVAHIALPVRYTLWVLAVFAVLAALFWRTRQLRRFVPVGFVCTVAAVMLGGTMQRDVVRLAMVGTAGNGCVVAVQNNRAVVLYRGSAANGRAVQQYLTQNGAPELAAVIDLRTEPGEMPLQAAQLLTIADLPQGLTHLQLLDTVEVDLLHTNVAALAVLDVGGWHAAASAGKLILAEPVAVDLYCAGGSCPEAIQAKAILCNQQTPKWLSKAGDTPVYYDAETPTAVVRPGKSAVYEEVQPLAVQ
;
A
#
# COMPACT_ATOMS: atom_id res chain seq x y z
N THR A 1 18.03 -33.20 -6.22
CA THR A 1 17.87 -32.06 -7.17
C THR A 1 16.57 -32.14 -7.96
N THR A 2 16.05 -33.34 -8.30
CA THR A 2 14.81 -33.50 -9.08
C THR A 2 13.53 -33.09 -8.32
N LEU A 3 13.46 -33.33 -7.01
CA LEU A 3 12.28 -33.00 -6.20
C LEU A 3 12.08 -31.47 -6.07
N ALA A 4 13.17 -30.73 -5.89
CA ALA A 4 13.13 -29.28 -5.80
C ALA A 4 12.72 -28.62 -7.14
N ALA A 5 13.19 -29.17 -8.26
CA ALA A 5 12.80 -28.72 -9.59
C ALA A 5 11.32 -29.01 -9.89
N TRP A 6 10.83 -30.17 -9.42
CA TRP A 6 9.42 -30.54 -9.56
C TRP A 6 8.49 -29.67 -8.70
N CYS A 7 8.89 -29.37 -7.45
CA CYS A 7 8.17 -28.44 -6.59
C CYS A 7 8.15 -27.01 -7.16
N ALA A 8 9.24 -26.56 -7.78
CA ALA A 8 9.32 -25.24 -8.41
C ALA A 8 8.46 -25.11 -9.69
N ALA A 9 8.19 -26.23 -10.36
CA ALA A 9 7.35 -26.29 -11.57
C ALA A 9 5.83 -26.30 -11.27
N LEU A 10 5.43 -26.46 -10.00
CA LEU A 10 4.02 -26.42 -9.63
C LEU A 10 3.52 -24.96 -9.69
N PRO A 11 2.33 -24.71 -10.31
CA PRO A 11 1.78 -23.36 -10.40
C PRO A 11 1.48 -22.71 -9.04
N VAL A 12 1.51 -23.51 -7.96
CA VAL A 12 1.31 -23.07 -6.57
C VAL A 12 2.61 -22.71 -5.86
N ALA A 13 3.80 -22.94 -6.50
CA ALA A 13 5.11 -22.72 -5.87
C ALA A 13 5.44 -21.25 -5.60
N HIS A 14 4.69 -20.31 -6.18
CA HIS A 14 4.87 -18.88 -6.04
C HIS A 14 3.68 -18.18 -5.36
N ILE A 15 3.09 -18.80 -4.33
CA ILE A 15 2.13 -18.07 -3.49
C ILE A 15 2.93 -17.11 -2.62
N ALA A 16 2.94 -15.84 -2.98
CA ALA A 16 3.47 -14.77 -2.14
C ALA A 16 2.54 -14.61 -0.92
N LEU A 17 2.91 -15.25 0.19
CA LEU A 17 2.20 -15.10 1.45
C LEU A 17 2.80 -13.88 2.18
N PRO A 18 2.00 -12.86 2.54
CA PRO A 18 2.45 -11.80 3.41
C PRO A 18 3.04 -12.38 4.70
N VAL A 19 4.12 -11.79 5.20
CA VAL A 19 4.87 -12.28 6.38
C VAL A 19 3.94 -12.59 7.57
N ARG A 20 2.87 -11.84 7.74
CA ARG A 20 1.85 -12.06 8.80
C ARG A 20 1.16 -13.43 8.73
N TYR A 21 0.97 -14.00 7.53
CA TYR A 21 0.36 -15.32 7.39
C TYR A 21 1.33 -16.45 7.60
N THR A 22 2.63 -16.22 7.40
CA THR A 22 3.66 -17.23 7.61
C THR A 22 3.63 -17.75 9.05
N LEU A 23 3.42 -16.87 10.03
CA LEU A 23 3.30 -17.27 11.44
C LEU A 23 2.05 -18.14 11.69
N TRP A 24 0.90 -17.82 11.09
CA TRP A 24 -0.30 -18.62 11.22
C TRP A 24 -0.15 -19.99 10.56
N VAL A 25 0.45 -20.04 9.37
CA VAL A 25 0.77 -21.30 8.67
C VAL A 25 1.73 -22.13 9.52
N LEU A 26 2.79 -21.54 10.06
CA LEU A 26 3.73 -22.22 10.95
C LEU A 26 3.04 -22.73 12.22
N ALA A 27 2.14 -21.94 12.83
CA ALA A 27 1.38 -22.37 14.01
C ALA A 27 0.48 -23.57 13.70
N VAL A 28 -0.22 -23.58 12.56
CA VAL A 28 -1.04 -24.71 12.11
C VAL A 28 -0.16 -25.94 11.89
N PHE A 29 0.99 -25.79 11.22
CA PHE A 29 1.93 -26.91 11.03
C PHE A 29 2.50 -27.42 12.36
N ALA A 30 2.82 -26.56 13.31
CA ALA A 30 3.30 -26.95 14.64
C ALA A 30 2.23 -27.77 15.41
N VAL A 31 0.96 -27.32 15.38
CA VAL A 31 -0.15 -28.05 16.00
C VAL A 31 -0.35 -29.41 15.33
N LEU A 32 -0.33 -29.47 14.01
CA LEU A 32 -0.46 -30.72 13.26
C LEU A 32 0.71 -31.67 13.53
N ALA A 33 1.94 -31.17 13.65
CA ALA A 33 3.13 -31.95 14.01
C ALA A 33 3.02 -32.51 15.44
N ALA A 34 2.54 -31.71 16.40
CA ALA A 34 2.32 -32.16 17.78
C ALA A 34 1.24 -33.25 17.90
N LEU A 35 0.13 -33.09 17.19
CA LEU A 35 -0.94 -34.08 17.11
C LEU A 35 -0.43 -35.36 16.45
N PHE A 36 0.35 -35.27 15.39
CA PHE A 36 1.01 -36.37 14.74
C PHE A 36 1.94 -37.12 15.69
N TRP A 37 2.80 -36.40 16.40
CA TRP A 37 3.72 -37.01 17.37
C TRP A 37 2.98 -37.85 18.43
N ARG A 38 1.82 -37.35 18.88
CA ARG A 38 1.00 -38.01 19.89
C ARG A 38 0.28 -39.26 19.34
N THR A 39 -0.19 -39.24 18.10
CA THR A 39 -1.10 -40.29 17.56
C THR A 39 -0.42 -41.28 16.63
N ARG A 40 0.77 -40.96 16.10
CA ARG A 40 1.55 -41.76 15.11
C ARG A 40 0.78 -42.21 13.84
N GLN A 41 -0.35 -41.58 13.53
CA GLN A 41 -1.20 -41.92 12.37
C GLN A 41 -0.98 -40.95 11.19
N LEU A 42 0.22 -40.92 10.62
CA LEU A 42 0.62 -40.04 9.53
C LEU A 42 -0.36 -40.03 8.36
N ARG A 43 -0.80 -41.22 7.96
CA ARG A 43 -1.67 -41.39 6.78
C ARG A 43 -3.01 -40.66 6.87
N ARG A 44 -3.51 -40.38 8.08
CA ARG A 44 -4.78 -39.65 8.29
C ARG A 44 -4.57 -38.16 8.47
N PHE A 45 -3.45 -37.74 9.07
CA PHE A 45 -3.21 -36.33 9.38
C PHE A 45 -2.63 -35.52 8.21
N VAL A 46 -1.86 -36.16 7.31
CA VAL A 46 -1.32 -35.47 6.14
C VAL A 46 -2.42 -34.92 5.23
N PRO A 47 -3.42 -35.69 4.79
CA PRO A 47 -4.47 -35.14 3.92
C PRO A 47 -5.35 -34.12 4.64
N VAL A 48 -5.66 -34.31 5.92
CA VAL A 48 -6.44 -33.32 6.71
C VAL A 48 -5.66 -32.01 6.86
N GLY A 49 -4.36 -32.10 7.18
CA GLY A 49 -3.49 -30.94 7.28
C GLY A 49 -3.40 -30.16 5.97
N PHE A 50 -3.27 -30.87 4.86
CA PHE A 50 -3.24 -30.24 3.53
C PHE A 50 -4.57 -29.51 3.23
N VAL A 51 -5.72 -30.18 3.45
CA VAL A 51 -7.04 -29.57 3.23
C VAL A 51 -7.25 -28.36 4.14
N CYS A 52 -6.89 -28.45 5.43
CA CYS A 52 -6.99 -27.31 6.36
C CYS A 52 -6.10 -26.12 5.94
N THR A 53 -4.89 -26.40 5.45
CA THR A 53 -3.98 -25.35 4.98
C THR A 53 -4.53 -24.67 3.73
N VAL A 54 -5.00 -25.44 2.75
CA VAL A 54 -5.62 -24.90 1.54
C VAL A 54 -6.87 -24.09 1.88
N ALA A 55 -7.74 -24.61 2.75
CA ALA A 55 -8.92 -23.89 3.20
C ALA A 55 -8.59 -22.60 3.94
N ALA A 56 -7.57 -22.59 4.81
CA ALA A 56 -7.12 -21.41 5.52
C ALA A 56 -6.56 -20.34 4.58
N VAL A 57 -5.78 -20.74 3.57
CA VAL A 57 -5.26 -19.83 2.54
C VAL A 57 -6.40 -19.25 1.70
N MET A 58 -7.34 -20.07 1.27
CA MET A 58 -8.50 -19.61 0.50
C MET A 58 -9.39 -18.65 1.30
N LEU A 59 -9.72 -19.01 2.55
CA LEU A 59 -10.50 -18.15 3.45
C LEU A 59 -9.77 -16.84 3.76
N GLY A 60 -8.46 -16.90 4.03
CA GLY A 60 -7.64 -15.70 4.23
C GLY A 60 -7.63 -14.80 3.00
N GLY A 61 -7.50 -15.37 1.80
CA GLY A 61 -7.57 -14.64 0.53
C GLY A 61 -8.92 -13.97 0.31
N THR A 62 -10.03 -14.68 0.54
CA THR A 62 -11.37 -14.09 0.38
C THR A 62 -11.66 -12.99 1.42
N MET A 63 -11.24 -13.17 2.67
CA MET A 63 -11.43 -12.18 3.72
C MET A 63 -10.63 -10.89 3.51
N GLN A 64 -9.56 -10.95 2.73
CA GLN A 64 -8.68 -9.80 2.45
C GLN A 64 -8.83 -9.23 1.05
N ARG A 65 -9.71 -9.80 0.24
CA ARG A 65 -9.90 -9.39 -1.14
C ARG A 65 -10.20 -7.90 -1.28
N ASP A 66 -11.01 -7.36 -0.36
CA ASP A 66 -11.44 -5.97 -0.39
C ASP A 66 -10.61 -5.05 0.51
N VAL A 67 -9.53 -5.58 1.11
CA VAL A 67 -8.66 -4.78 1.97
C VAL A 67 -7.62 -4.06 1.13
N VAL A 68 -7.61 -2.75 1.20
CA VAL A 68 -6.59 -1.90 0.60
C VAL A 68 -5.66 -1.39 1.70
N ARG A 69 -4.36 -1.57 1.51
CA ARG A 69 -3.32 -1.01 2.38
C ARG A 69 -2.66 0.16 1.70
N LEU A 70 -2.74 1.31 2.34
CA LEU A 70 -2.08 2.53 1.90
C LEU A 70 -0.89 2.77 2.81
N ALA A 71 0.30 2.84 2.25
CA ALA A 71 1.52 3.12 2.99
C ALA A 71 2.31 4.25 2.35
N MET A 72 2.99 5.03 3.18
CA MET A 72 4.00 5.96 2.70
C MET A 72 5.37 5.30 2.82
N VAL A 73 6.09 5.20 1.71
CA VAL A 73 7.35 4.44 1.62
C VAL A 73 8.45 5.30 1.03
N GLY A 74 9.60 5.30 1.66
CA GLY A 74 10.79 5.99 1.14
C GLY A 74 11.25 7.17 1.98
N THR A 75 11.85 8.15 1.33
CA THR A 75 12.54 9.28 1.99
C THR A 75 11.59 10.11 2.85
N ALA A 76 12.01 10.44 4.07
CA ALA A 76 11.25 11.28 5.01
C ALA A 76 10.80 12.59 4.36
N GLY A 77 9.52 12.91 4.50
CA GLY A 77 8.90 14.10 3.90
C GLY A 77 8.69 14.06 2.38
N ASN A 78 9.11 12.99 1.70
CA ASN A 78 8.92 12.85 0.25
C ASN A 78 8.73 11.39 -0.20
N GLY A 79 8.13 10.56 0.67
CA GLY A 79 7.85 9.16 0.39
C GLY A 79 6.78 8.98 -0.68
N CYS A 80 6.89 7.90 -1.45
CA CYS A 80 5.84 7.45 -2.36
C CYS A 80 4.62 6.94 -1.58
N VAL A 81 3.43 7.05 -2.17
CA VAL A 81 2.24 6.42 -1.62
C VAL A 81 1.98 5.14 -2.37
N VAL A 82 1.89 4.04 -1.65
CA VAL A 82 1.71 2.69 -2.20
C VAL A 82 0.37 2.14 -1.74
N ALA A 83 -0.51 1.86 -2.68
CA ALA A 83 -1.77 1.17 -2.43
C ALA A 83 -1.63 -0.30 -2.84
N VAL A 84 -1.84 -1.23 -1.89
CA VAL A 84 -1.74 -2.68 -2.12
C VAL A 84 -3.10 -3.32 -1.93
N GLN A 85 -3.55 -4.07 -2.92
CA GLN A 85 -4.76 -4.90 -2.90
C GLN A 85 -4.50 -6.21 -3.65
N ASN A 86 -4.82 -7.35 -3.04
CA ASN A 86 -4.76 -8.67 -3.70
C ASN A 86 -3.46 -8.97 -4.44
N ASN A 87 -2.30 -8.80 -3.84
CA ASN A 87 -0.98 -9.02 -4.45
C ASN A 87 -0.65 -8.07 -5.62
N ARG A 88 -1.49 -7.10 -5.92
CA ARG A 88 -1.27 -6.04 -6.90
C ARG A 88 -1.09 -4.72 -6.18
N ALA A 89 -0.29 -3.84 -6.76
CA ALA A 89 -0.05 -2.54 -6.17
C ALA A 89 -0.15 -1.41 -7.20
N VAL A 90 -0.53 -0.25 -6.71
CA VAL A 90 -0.45 1.04 -7.40
C VAL A 90 0.47 1.94 -6.60
N VAL A 91 1.36 2.64 -7.27
CA VAL A 91 2.31 3.56 -6.64
C VAL A 91 2.11 4.97 -7.18
N LEU A 92 1.82 5.90 -6.29
CA LEU A 92 1.95 7.32 -6.56
C LEU A 92 3.40 7.72 -6.27
N TYR A 93 4.19 7.81 -7.33
CA TYR A 93 5.62 8.03 -7.22
C TYR A 93 5.93 9.52 -7.07
N ARG A 94 6.70 9.83 -6.02
CA ARG A 94 7.23 11.16 -5.78
C ARG A 94 8.61 11.07 -5.14
N GLY A 95 9.37 12.14 -5.19
CA GLY A 95 10.71 12.17 -4.64
C GLY A 95 11.79 11.64 -5.58
N SER A 96 12.89 11.19 -5.01
CA SER A 96 14.07 10.78 -5.76
C SER A 96 14.06 9.30 -6.17
N ALA A 97 14.98 8.91 -7.05
CA ALA A 97 15.20 7.52 -7.46
C ALA A 97 15.48 6.56 -6.29
N ALA A 98 15.97 7.06 -5.15
CA ALA A 98 16.20 6.26 -3.94
C ALA A 98 14.93 5.61 -3.40
N ASN A 99 13.76 6.25 -3.60
CA ASN A 99 12.47 5.71 -3.19
C ASN A 99 12.10 4.41 -3.92
N GLY A 100 12.61 4.19 -5.13
CA GLY A 100 12.32 2.98 -5.89
C GLY A 100 12.73 1.69 -5.17
N ARG A 101 13.91 1.68 -4.52
CA ARG A 101 14.37 0.51 -3.74
C ARG A 101 13.47 0.27 -2.52
N ALA A 102 13.11 1.32 -1.81
CA ALA A 102 12.24 1.22 -0.65
C ALA A 102 10.84 0.68 -1.04
N VAL A 103 10.29 1.16 -2.14
CA VAL A 103 9.02 0.67 -2.69
C VAL A 103 9.12 -0.80 -3.08
N GLN A 104 10.16 -1.23 -3.79
CA GLN A 104 10.37 -2.64 -4.16
C GLN A 104 10.48 -3.55 -2.93
N GLN A 105 11.23 -3.10 -1.92
CA GLN A 105 11.34 -3.83 -0.66
C GLN A 105 9.99 -3.96 0.04
N TYR A 106 9.22 -2.87 0.14
CA TYR A 106 7.89 -2.87 0.73
C TYR A 106 6.92 -3.81 -0.01
N LEU A 107 6.90 -3.78 -1.34
CA LEU A 107 6.06 -4.66 -2.18
C LEU A 107 6.40 -6.14 -1.95
N THR A 108 7.69 -6.47 -1.89
CA THR A 108 8.17 -7.83 -1.62
C THR A 108 7.73 -8.31 -0.23
N GLN A 109 7.88 -7.47 0.80
CA GLN A 109 7.49 -7.77 2.18
C GLN A 109 5.98 -7.96 2.34
N ASN A 110 5.17 -7.23 1.56
CA ASN A 110 3.72 -7.31 1.61
C ASN A 110 3.10 -8.29 0.61
N GLY A 111 3.93 -9.08 -0.10
CA GLY A 111 3.46 -10.10 -1.03
C GLY A 111 2.73 -9.54 -2.24
N ALA A 112 3.10 -8.35 -2.69
CA ALA A 112 2.54 -7.69 -3.87
C ALA A 112 3.62 -7.50 -4.96
N PRO A 113 4.10 -8.59 -5.59
CA PRO A 113 5.16 -8.51 -6.60
C PRO A 113 4.67 -7.86 -7.91
N GLU A 114 3.36 -7.85 -8.14
CA GLU A 114 2.78 -7.27 -9.35
C GLU A 114 2.48 -5.78 -9.15
N LEU A 115 3.23 -4.95 -9.85
CA LEU A 115 3.01 -3.51 -9.89
C LEU A 115 2.09 -3.18 -11.06
N ALA A 116 0.79 -2.99 -10.76
CA ALA A 116 -0.25 -2.75 -11.76
C ALA A 116 -0.05 -1.40 -12.45
N ALA A 117 0.22 -0.35 -11.66
CA ALA A 117 0.47 0.98 -12.21
C ALA A 117 1.43 1.78 -11.35
N VAL A 118 2.19 2.66 -12.00
CA VAL A 118 2.93 3.75 -11.37
C VAL A 118 2.44 5.06 -11.96
N ILE A 119 2.02 5.97 -11.11
CA ILE A 119 1.70 7.35 -11.47
C ILE A 119 2.85 8.23 -10.98
N ASP A 120 3.61 8.77 -11.89
CA ASP A 120 4.71 9.68 -11.58
C ASP A 120 4.17 11.10 -11.37
N LEU A 121 4.14 11.52 -10.10
CA LEU A 121 3.68 12.85 -9.70
C LEU A 121 4.80 13.91 -9.73
N ARG A 122 6.02 13.54 -10.15
CA ARG A 122 7.13 14.49 -10.20
C ARG A 122 6.91 15.51 -11.33
N THR A 123 7.10 16.77 -11.02
CA THR A 123 7.04 17.87 -12.00
C THR A 123 8.20 17.82 -12.99
N GLU A 124 9.34 17.30 -12.55
CA GLU A 124 10.51 17.03 -13.39
C GLU A 124 10.74 15.51 -13.42
N PRO A 125 10.17 14.81 -14.41
CA PRO A 125 10.32 13.36 -14.51
C PRO A 125 11.80 13.03 -14.83
N GLY A 126 12.36 12.18 -14.00
CA GLY A 126 13.66 11.55 -14.22
C GLY A 126 13.49 10.07 -14.55
N GLU A 127 14.59 9.33 -14.57
CA GLU A 127 14.55 7.88 -14.73
C GLU A 127 13.61 7.24 -13.68
N MET A 128 12.72 6.35 -14.15
CA MET A 128 11.79 5.62 -13.29
C MET A 128 12.45 4.30 -12.85
N PRO A 129 12.73 4.14 -11.56
CA PRO A 129 13.40 2.93 -11.07
C PRO A 129 12.45 1.74 -10.88
N LEU A 130 11.16 1.90 -11.17
CA LEU A 130 10.12 0.88 -11.01
C LEU A 130 9.63 0.40 -12.37
N GLN A 131 9.45 -0.92 -12.51
CA GLN A 131 8.81 -1.52 -13.67
C GLN A 131 7.37 -1.86 -13.31
N ALA A 132 6.42 -1.32 -14.05
CA ALA A 132 4.99 -1.53 -13.87
C ALA A 132 4.34 -1.96 -15.18
N ALA A 133 3.16 -2.61 -15.07
CA ALA A 133 2.35 -2.92 -16.24
C ALA A 133 1.91 -1.63 -16.96
N GLN A 134 1.64 -0.58 -16.20
CA GLN A 134 1.27 0.74 -16.72
C GLN A 134 2.10 1.83 -16.01
N LEU A 135 2.81 2.62 -16.79
CA LEU A 135 3.52 3.82 -16.32
C LEU A 135 2.78 5.05 -16.85
N LEU A 136 2.33 5.89 -15.94
CA LEU A 136 1.64 7.15 -16.24
C LEU A 136 2.50 8.30 -15.71
N THR A 137 2.97 9.13 -16.61
CA THR A 137 3.71 10.34 -16.26
C THR A 137 2.80 11.55 -16.42
N ILE A 138 2.86 12.51 -15.51
CA ILE A 138 2.02 13.73 -15.58
C ILE A 138 2.17 14.42 -16.95
N ALA A 139 3.38 14.40 -17.52
CA ALA A 139 3.65 15.02 -18.82
C ALA A 139 2.89 14.38 -19.98
N ASP A 140 2.51 13.11 -19.87
CA ASP A 140 1.83 12.33 -20.91
C ASP A 140 0.30 12.45 -20.84
N LEU A 141 -0.22 13.03 -19.75
CA LEU A 141 -1.66 13.17 -19.52
C LEU A 141 -2.15 14.56 -19.93
N PRO A 142 -3.41 14.66 -20.37
CA PRO A 142 -4.01 15.97 -20.63
C PRO A 142 -4.12 16.75 -19.32
N GLN A 143 -3.80 18.05 -19.36
CA GLN A 143 -3.96 18.91 -18.18
C GLN A 143 -5.42 18.95 -17.70
N GLY A 144 -5.60 18.98 -16.39
CA GLY A 144 -6.91 18.97 -15.76
C GLY A 144 -7.16 17.71 -14.96
N LEU A 145 -8.41 17.31 -14.88
CA LEU A 145 -8.84 16.12 -14.15
C LEU A 145 -8.84 14.89 -15.07
N THR A 146 -8.14 13.85 -14.64
CA THR A 146 -8.13 12.55 -15.31
C THR A 146 -8.57 11.47 -14.32
N HIS A 147 -9.56 10.66 -14.69
CA HIS A 147 -10.06 9.54 -13.90
C HIS A 147 -9.49 8.22 -14.41
N LEU A 148 -8.97 7.39 -13.51
CA LEU A 148 -8.30 6.13 -13.83
C LEU A 148 -8.77 5.03 -12.87
N GLN A 149 -9.22 3.89 -13.41
CA GLN A 149 -9.48 2.70 -12.61
C GLN A 149 -8.26 1.79 -12.68
N LEU A 150 -7.57 1.58 -11.58
CA LEU A 150 -6.27 0.91 -11.55
C LEU A 150 -6.30 -0.45 -10.86
N LEU A 151 -7.14 -0.63 -9.84
CA LEU A 151 -7.37 -1.91 -9.16
C LEU A 151 -8.88 -2.18 -9.06
N ASP A 152 -9.26 -3.34 -8.55
CA ASP A 152 -10.67 -3.77 -8.50
C ASP A 152 -11.56 -2.77 -7.73
N THR A 153 -11.04 -2.16 -6.65
CA THR A 153 -11.75 -1.21 -5.80
C THR A 153 -11.02 0.11 -5.60
N VAL A 154 -9.95 0.35 -6.37
CA VAL A 154 -9.17 1.59 -6.27
C VAL A 154 -9.26 2.35 -7.59
N GLU A 155 -9.87 3.51 -7.49
CA GLU A 155 -9.93 4.51 -8.55
C GLU A 155 -9.02 5.68 -8.19
N VAL A 156 -8.49 6.37 -9.17
CA VAL A 156 -7.60 7.51 -8.97
C VAL A 156 -8.06 8.67 -9.81
N ASP A 157 -8.40 9.76 -9.14
CA ASP A 157 -8.61 11.06 -9.74
C ASP A 157 -7.32 11.86 -9.69
N LEU A 158 -6.76 12.14 -10.85
CA LEU A 158 -5.53 12.89 -11.00
C LEU A 158 -5.82 14.28 -11.52
N LEU A 159 -5.58 15.28 -10.70
CA LEU A 159 -5.58 16.69 -11.10
C LEU A 159 -4.14 17.18 -11.22
N HIS A 160 -3.74 17.63 -12.39
CA HIS A 160 -2.39 18.09 -12.59
C HIS A 160 -2.30 19.38 -13.41
N THR A 161 -1.23 20.12 -13.14
CA THR A 161 -0.78 21.31 -13.85
C THR A 161 0.71 21.16 -14.18
N ASN A 162 1.29 22.11 -14.87
CA ASN A 162 2.73 22.10 -15.18
C ASN A 162 3.65 22.12 -13.94
N VAL A 163 3.14 22.51 -12.76
CA VAL A 163 3.96 22.76 -11.55
C VAL A 163 3.52 21.95 -10.34
N ALA A 164 2.39 21.26 -10.42
CA ALA A 164 1.86 20.48 -9.31
C ALA A 164 0.93 19.38 -9.79
N ALA A 165 0.83 18.33 -8.98
CA ALA A 165 -0.14 17.25 -9.14
C ALA A 165 -0.80 16.92 -7.82
N LEU A 166 -2.08 16.57 -7.88
CA LEU A 166 -2.87 16.00 -6.81
C LEU A 166 -3.47 14.68 -7.32
N ALA A 167 -3.18 13.60 -6.64
CA ALA A 167 -3.85 12.32 -6.86
C ALA A 167 -4.77 12.05 -5.67
N VAL A 168 -6.02 11.78 -5.96
CA VAL A 168 -7.02 11.33 -4.98
C VAL A 168 -7.36 9.89 -5.30
N LEU A 169 -7.07 8.99 -4.36
CA LEU A 169 -7.46 7.58 -4.45
C LEU A 169 -8.82 7.40 -3.81
N ASP A 170 -9.78 6.90 -4.55
CA ASP A 170 -11.06 6.44 -4.02
C ASP A 170 -10.98 4.93 -3.76
N VAL A 171 -11.30 4.53 -2.55
CA VAL A 171 -11.39 3.14 -2.11
C VAL A 171 -12.80 2.87 -1.64
N GLY A 172 -13.73 2.68 -2.59
CA GLY A 172 -15.13 2.41 -2.29
C GLY A 172 -15.81 3.50 -1.44
N GLY A 173 -15.61 4.76 -1.80
CA GLY A 173 -16.17 5.94 -1.13
C GLY A 173 -15.32 6.49 0.02
N TRP A 174 -14.15 5.92 0.28
CA TRP A 174 -13.15 6.47 1.20
C TRP A 174 -11.99 7.08 0.40
N HIS A 175 -11.65 8.35 0.67
CA HIS A 175 -10.75 9.12 -0.16
C HIS A 175 -9.40 9.36 0.54
N ALA A 176 -8.31 8.98 -0.13
CA ALA A 176 -6.96 9.37 0.27
C ALA A 176 -6.32 10.26 -0.79
N ALA A 177 -5.62 11.29 -0.37
CA ALA A 177 -4.94 12.20 -1.29
C ALA A 177 -3.44 12.25 -1.07
N ALA A 178 -2.71 12.44 -2.17
CA ALA A 178 -1.30 12.74 -2.17
C ALA A 178 -1.00 13.82 -3.21
N SER A 179 -0.12 14.75 -2.87
CA SER A 179 0.26 15.83 -3.79
C SER A 179 1.77 15.89 -3.98
N ALA A 180 2.17 16.49 -5.11
CA ALA A 180 3.54 16.89 -5.40
C ALA A 180 3.55 18.30 -6.01
N GLY A 181 4.62 19.03 -5.76
CA GLY A 181 4.75 20.41 -6.21
C GLY A 181 3.96 21.42 -5.36
N LYS A 182 3.86 22.64 -5.85
CA LYS A 182 3.13 23.74 -5.18
C LYS A 182 1.68 23.75 -5.65
N LEU A 183 0.83 23.00 -4.93
CA LEU A 183 -0.59 22.89 -5.25
C LEU A 183 -1.35 24.17 -4.87
N ILE A 184 -2.09 24.72 -5.82
CA ILE A 184 -3.04 25.83 -5.64
C ILE A 184 -4.37 25.35 -6.23
N LEU A 185 -5.38 25.21 -5.40
CA LEU A 185 -6.72 24.77 -5.81
C LEU A 185 -7.68 25.97 -5.71
N ALA A 186 -8.62 26.03 -6.64
CA ALA A 186 -9.68 27.06 -6.63
C ALA A 186 -10.71 26.79 -5.52
N GLU A 187 -10.96 25.50 -5.22
CA GLU A 187 -11.87 25.05 -4.19
C GLU A 187 -11.18 24.03 -3.28
N PRO A 188 -11.52 23.97 -1.99
CA PRO A 188 -10.95 22.98 -1.08
C PRO A 188 -11.46 21.58 -1.42
N VAL A 189 -10.54 20.61 -1.35
CA VAL A 189 -10.82 19.19 -1.56
C VAL A 189 -10.92 18.50 -0.20
N ALA A 190 -12.08 17.89 0.09
CA ALA A 190 -12.29 17.13 1.31
C ALA A 190 -11.87 15.66 1.10
N VAL A 191 -11.03 15.14 2.01
CA VAL A 191 -10.54 13.75 1.98
C VAL A 191 -10.54 13.13 3.37
N ASP A 192 -10.58 11.82 3.44
CA ASP A 192 -10.50 11.11 4.70
C ASP A 192 -9.06 11.02 5.20
N LEU A 193 -8.09 10.86 4.29
CA LEU A 193 -6.67 10.80 4.60
C LEU A 193 -5.85 11.65 3.63
N TYR A 194 -4.93 12.43 4.15
CA TYR A 194 -3.91 13.08 3.36
C TYR A 194 -2.52 12.50 3.64
N CYS A 195 -1.88 11.95 2.62
CA CYS A 195 -0.51 11.45 2.69
C CYS A 195 0.48 12.58 2.49
N ALA A 196 0.84 13.26 3.57
CA ALA A 196 1.62 14.48 3.53
C ALA A 196 3.08 14.21 3.13
N GLY A 197 3.56 14.98 2.16
CA GLY A 197 4.96 15.06 1.82
C GLY A 197 5.68 16.19 2.58
N GLY A 198 6.54 16.91 1.89
CA GLY A 198 7.23 18.10 2.45
C GLY A 198 6.32 19.29 2.71
N SER A 199 5.07 19.26 2.28
CA SER A 199 4.06 20.31 2.46
C SER A 199 2.69 19.73 2.78
N CYS A 200 1.87 20.53 3.45
CA CYS A 200 0.44 20.27 3.65
C CYS A 200 -0.32 21.47 3.06
N PRO A 201 -0.94 21.33 1.89
CA PRO A 201 -1.70 22.41 1.27
C PRO A 201 -2.96 22.73 2.09
N GLU A 202 -3.21 24.02 2.33
CA GLU A 202 -4.39 24.49 3.09
C GLU A 202 -5.72 24.19 2.35
N ALA A 203 -5.65 24.01 1.05
CA ALA A 203 -6.80 23.66 0.22
C ALA A 203 -7.22 22.17 0.34
N ILE A 204 -6.50 21.34 1.11
CA ILE A 204 -6.87 19.96 1.36
C ILE A 204 -7.41 19.85 2.79
N GLN A 205 -8.71 19.56 2.90
CA GLN A 205 -9.39 19.34 4.17
C GLN A 205 -9.40 17.83 4.47
N ALA A 206 -8.42 17.39 5.26
CA ALA A 206 -8.29 15.98 5.62
C ALA A 206 -8.86 15.70 7.02
N LYS A 207 -9.51 14.54 7.21
CA LYS A 207 -9.91 14.06 8.53
C LYS A 207 -8.72 13.50 9.32
N ALA A 208 -7.67 13.05 8.61
CA ALA A 208 -6.42 12.58 9.19
C ALA A 208 -5.25 12.84 8.23
N ILE A 209 -4.06 12.98 8.76
CA ILE A 209 -2.84 13.16 7.99
C ILE A 209 -1.87 12.03 8.32
N LEU A 210 -1.30 11.41 7.30
CA LEU A 210 -0.28 10.39 7.41
C LEU A 210 1.06 10.97 6.95
N CYS A 211 2.14 10.81 7.72
CA CYS A 211 3.45 11.30 7.35
C CYS A 211 4.58 10.37 7.81
N ASN A 212 5.69 10.39 7.09
CA ASN A 212 6.92 9.67 7.42
C ASN A 212 8.06 10.59 7.87
N GLN A 213 7.71 11.77 8.40
CA GLN A 213 8.66 12.74 8.94
C GLN A 213 8.25 13.12 10.37
N GLN A 214 9.17 12.96 11.32
CA GLN A 214 8.92 13.19 12.74
C GLN A 214 8.61 14.64 13.09
N THR A 215 9.28 15.59 12.44
CA THR A 215 9.10 17.03 12.70
C THR A 215 8.86 17.77 11.40
N PRO A 216 7.68 17.62 10.77
CA PRO A 216 7.39 18.33 9.53
C PRO A 216 7.17 19.82 9.81
N LYS A 217 7.74 20.68 8.96
CA LYS A 217 7.62 22.15 9.08
C LYS A 217 6.18 22.66 8.99
N TRP A 218 5.29 21.88 8.40
CA TRP A 218 3.88 22.19 8.24
C TRP A 218 3.01 21.72 9.42
N LEU A 219 3.56 21.06 10.43
CA LEU A 219 2.79 20.49 11.54
C LEU A 219 1.91 21.52 12.25
N SER A 220 2.41 22.74 12.46
CA SER A 220 1.64 23.85 13.04
C SER A 220 0.43 24.28 12.21
N LYS A 221 0.41 23.94 10.92
CA LYS A 221 -0.71 24.24 10.00
C LYS A 221 -1.77 23.17 9.98
N ALA A 222 -1.52 22.00 10.57
CA ALA A 222 -2.47 20.89 10.62
C ALA A 222 -3.68 21.20 11.53
N GLY A 223 -3.57 22.20 12.42
CA GLY A 223 -4.62 22.56 13.36
C GLY A 223 -5.02 21.38 14.24
N ASP A 224 -6.31 21.12 14.36
CA ASP A 224 -6.87 20.02 15.16
C ASP A 224 -6.89 18.67 14.41
N THR A 225 -6.42 18.62 13.15
CA THR A 225 -6.41 17.38 12.36
C THR A 225 -5.39 16.40 12.94
N PRO A 226 -5.78 15.16 13.27
CA PRO A 226 -4.87 14.16 13.81
C PRO A 226 -3.79 13.80 12.79
N VAL A 227 -2.54 13.84 13.23
CA VAL A 227 -1.37 13.51 12.42
C VAL A 227 -0.77 12.20 12.93
N TYR A 228 -0.69 11.22 12.04
CA TYR A 228 -0.11 9.91 12.30
C TYR A 228 1.25 9.80 11.65
N TYR A 229 2.24 9.37 12.43
CA TYR A 229 3.62 9.27 12.02
C TYR A 229 4.20 7.88 12.28
N ASP A 230 5.02 7.44 11.35
CA ASP A 230 6.04 6.41 11.52
C ASP A 230 7.25 6.73 10.65
N ALA A 231 8.45 6.38 11.14
CA ALA A 231 9.71 6.71 10.46
C ALA A 231 9.95 5.87 9.21
N GLU A 232 9.43 4.65 9.19
CA GLU A 232 9.69 3.69 8.12
C GLU A 232 8.55 3.64 7.11
N THR A 233 7.39 3.14 7.52
CA THR A 233 6.26 2.86 6.62
C THR A 233 4.91 3.08 7.29
N PRO A 234 4.55 4.34 7.58
CA PRO A 234 3.23 4.62 8.15
C PRO A 234 2.14 4.06 7.24
N THR A 235 1.25 3.26 7.81
CA THR A 235 0.28 2.48 7.04
C THR A 235 -1.15 2.72 7.52
N ALA A 236 -2.06 2.92 6.58
CA ALA A 236 -3.50 2.92 6.79
C ALA A 236 -4.12 1.71 6.08
N VAL A 237 -4.94 0.96 6.78
CA VAL A 237 -5.68 -0.19 6.25
C VAL A 237 -7.13 0.21 6.08
N VAL A 238 -7.61 0.13 4.86
CA VAL A 238 -8.95 0.55 4.46
C VAL A 238 -9.76 -0.64 4.00
N ARG A 239 -11.00 -0.69 4.41
CA ARG A 239 -12.00 -1.61 3.88
C ARG A 239 -13.17 -0.81 3.34
N PRO A 240 -13.69 -1.12 2.15
CA PRO A 240 -14.85 -0.44 1.59
C PRO A 240 -16.00 -0.36 2.60
N GLY A 241 -16.56 0.83 2.77
CA GLY A 241 -17.67 1.08 3.71
C GLY A 241 -17.31 1.07 5.20
N LYS A 242 -16.00 1.04 5.56
CA LYS A 242 -15.52 1.11 6.95
C LYS A 242 -14.50 2.24 7.13
N SER A 243 -14.35 2.71 8.38
CA SER A 243 -13.29 3.62 8.73
C SER A 243 -11.91 2.95 8.59
N ALA A 244 -10.91 3.74 8.21
CA ALA A 244 -9.54 3.29 8.14
C ALA A 244 -9.00 2.90 9.51
N VAL A 245 -8.13 1.89 9.54
CA VAL A 245 -7.35 1.49 10.71
C VAL A 245 -5.89 1.86 10.44
N TYR A 246 -5.30 2.63 11.34
CA TYR A 246 -3.91 3.05 11.23
C TYR A 246 -3.01 2.03 11.94
N GLU A 247 -2.08 1.44 11.22
CA GLU A 247 -1.15 0.43 11.74
C GLU A 247 0.27 1.01 11.81
N GLU A 248 0.99 0.64 12.86
CA GLU A 248 2.42 1.00 13.03
C GLU A 248 2.68 2.52 13.06
N VAL A 249 1.74 3.30 13.61
CA VAL A 249 1.84 4.76 13.65
C VAL A 249 1.73 5.31 15.07
N GLN A 250 2.36 6.44 15.30
CA GLN A 250 2.26 7.20 16.54
C GLN A 250 1.57 8.55 16.26
N PRO A 251 0.65 9.01 17.12
CA PRO A 251 0.09 10.34 16.95
C PRO A 251 1.18 11.39 17.24
N LEU A 252 1.34 12.35 16.33
CA LEU A 252 2.16 13.53 16.57
C LEU A 252 1.32 14.58 17.29
N ALA A 253 1.76 14.98 18.49
CA ALA A 253 1.16 16.12 19.16
C ALA A 253 1.66 17.43 18.54
N VAL A 254 0.75 18.32 18.20
CA VAL A 254 1.06 19.72 17.86
C VAL A 254 1.48 20.39 19.18
N GLN A 255 2.75 20.74 19.32
CA GLN A 255 3.27 21.51 20.45
C GLN A 255 3.06 22.98 20.27
#